data_53bd2d9bde24ff23218d7b10edff5b24
#
_entry.id   53bd2d9bde24ff23218d7b10edff5b24
#
_cell.length_a   1.000
_cell.length_b   1.000
_cell.length_c   1.000
_cell.angle_alpha   90.00
_cell.angle_beta   90.00
_cell.angle_gamma   90.00
#
_symmetry.space_group_name_H-M   'P 1'
#
loop_
_entity.id
_entity.type
_entity.pdbx_description
1 polymer ?
#
loop_
_entity_poly.entity_id
_entity_poly.type
_entity_poly.pdbx_seq_one_letter_code
_entity_poly.pdbx_strand_id
1 'polypeptide(L)'
;MAQAKQILLVDDQADAIDALAMLLELDGHRVRTVYSGADALAVVETFIPDLALIDVSMPDMSGMHLVRLLRSNPALANTRLIALTGYAGDADKKKAADAGFDAHVTKPVPMDQLASLVAGAGGDHPET
;
A
#
# COMPACT_ATOMS: atom_id res chain seq x y z
N MET A 1 5.93 19.61 11.07
CA MET A 1 6.70 19.08 9.96
C MET A 1 6.32 17.65 9.68
N ALA A 2 6.04 17.33 8.42
CA ALA A 2 5.66 15.98 8.09
C ALA A 2 6.85 15.04 8.17
N GLN A 3 6.64 13.88 8.73
CA GLN A 3 7.66 12.87 8.85
C GLN A 3 7.73 12.05 7.56
N ALA A 4 8.93 11.84 7.04
CA ALA A 4 9.11 11.01 5.85
C ALA A 4 8.74 9.57 6.16
N LYS A 5 7.99 8.95 5.26
CA LYS A 5 7.56 7.56 5.38
C LYS A 5 8.18 6.73 4.27
N GLN A 6 8.30 5.45 4.51
CA GLN A 6 8.66 4.50 3.47
C GLN A 6 7.37 3.91 2.91
N ILE A 7 7.18 4.05 1.61
CA ILE A 7 5.93 3.69 0.95
C ILE A 7 6.21 2.71 -0.18
N LEU A 8 5.47 1.62 -0.21
CA LEU A 8 5.51 0.65 -1.29
C LEU A 8 4.24 0.77 -2.11
N LEU A 9 4.39 0.86 -3.42
CA LEU A 9 3.27 0.89 -4.36
C LEU A 9 3.32 -0.35 -5.23
N VAL A 10 2.23 -1.09 -5.28
CA VAL A 10 2.14 -2.34 -6.04
C VAL A 10 0.95 -2.26 -6.97
N ASP A 11 1.20 -2.16 -8.28
CA ASP A 11 0.15 -2.04 -9.28
C ASP A 11 0.75 -2.35 -10.65
N ASP A 12 0.09 -3.16 -11.45
CA ASP A 12 0.58 -3.51 -12.78
C ASP A 12 0.37 -2.40 -13.81
N GLN A 13 -0.42 -1.39 -13.49
CA GLN A 13 -0.61 -0.23 -14.35
C GLN A 13 0.44 0.83 -14.05
N ALA A 14 1.58 0.67 -14.70
CA ALA A 14 2.78 1.44 -14.38
C ALA A 14 2.58 2.95 -14.47
N ASP A 15 1.92 3.43 -15.52
CA ASP A 15 1.78 4.88 -15.73
C ASP A 15 1.07 5.56 -14.57
N ALA A 16 -0.02 4.97 -14.11
CA ALA A 16 -0.81 5.56 -13.02
C ALA A 16 -0.05 5.51 -11.70
N ILE A 17 0.58 4.38 -11.42
CA ILE A 17 1.25 4.22 -10.13
C ILE A 17 2.55 5.02 -10.06
N ASP A 18 3.23 5.16 -11.20
CA ASP A 18 4.46 5.97 -11.25
C ASP A 18 4.16 7.44 -11.02
N ALA A 19 3.03 7.94 -11.53
CA ALA A 19 2.62 9.32 -11.28
C ALA A 19 2.36 9.54 -9.79
N LEU A 20 1.71 8.58 -9.15
CA LEU A 20 1.45 8.65 -7.71
C LEU A 20 2.75 8.64 -6.92
N ALA A 21 3.71 7.81 -7.34
CA ALA A 21 5.02 7.76 -6.70
C ALA A 21 5.71 9.10 -6.76
N MET A 22 5.66 9.79 -7.90
CA MET A 22 6.27 11.11 -8.03
C MET A 22 5.69 12.10 -7.05
N LEU A 23 4.38 12.11 -6.90
CA LEU A 23 3.72 13.02 -5.97
C LEU A 23 4.14 12.75 -4.52
N LEU A 24 4.24 11.49 -4.15
CA LEU A 24 4.66 11.13 -2.79
C LEU A 24 6.12 11.48 -2.55
N GLU A 25 6.97 11.30 -3.55
CA GLU A 25 8.37 11.68 -3.44
C GLU A 25 8.54 13.19 -3.31
N LEU A 26 7.71 13.97 -4.00
CA LEU A 26 7.74 15.42 -3.84
C LEU A 26 7.40 15.85 -2.42
N ASP A 27 6.59 15.06 -1.73
CA ASP A 27 6.27 15.32 -0.32
C ASP A 27 7.37 14.83 0.64
N GLY A 28 8.44 14.28 0.10
CA GLY A 28 9.58 13.89 0.93
C GLY A 28 9.62 12.43 1.35
N HIS A 29 8.69 11.62 0.86
CA HIS A 29 8.66 10.21 1.23
C HIS A 29 9.61 9.38 0.36
N ARG A 30 10.03 8.24 0.92
CA ARG A 30 10.81 7.26 0.18
C ARG A 30 9.86 6.25 -0.41
N VAL A 31 9.83 6.14 -1.73
CA VAL A 31 8.85 5.32 -2.43
C VAL A 31 9.54 4.26 -3.26
N ARG A 32 9.04 3.04 -3.17
CA ARG A 32 9.39 1.95 -4.06
C ARG A 32 8.14 1.55 -4.81
N THR A 33 8.29 1.35 -6.10
CA THR A 33 7.17 0.95 -6.96
C THR A 33 7.50 -0.39 -7.61
N VAL A 34 6.60 -1.34 -7.48
CA VAL A 34 6.74 -2.64 -8.16
C VAL A 34 5.44 -2.92 -8.91
N TYR A 35 5.50 -3.79 -9.89
CA TYR A 35 4.39 -3.97 -10.83
C TYR A 35 3.81 -5.38 -10.80
N SER A 36 4.20 -6.16 -9.83
CA SER A 36 3.70 -7.52 -9.66
C SER A 36 3.76 -7.96 -8.21
N GLY A 37 2.97 -8.97 -7.87
CA GLY A 37 3.00 -9.54 -6.52
C GLY A 37 4.33 -10.18 -6.20
N ALA A 38 4.93 -10.86 -7.17
CA ALA A 38 6.23 -11.50 -6.97
C ALA A 38 7.30 -10.46 -6.63
N ASP A 39 7.30 -9.33 -7.35
CA ASP A 39 8.25 -8.25 -7.07
C ASP A 39 8.01 -7.62 -5.71
N ALA A 40 6.75 -7.53 -5.30
CA ALA A 40 6.42 -7.01 -3.97
C ALA A 40 7.01 -7.90 -2.87
N LEU A 41 6.89 -9.21 -3.02
CA LEU A 41 7.46 -10.14 -2.04
C LEU A 41 8.99 -10.05 -1.99
N ALA A 42 9.62 -9.80 -3.12
CA ALA A 42 11.07 -9.65 -3.18
C ALA A 42 11.54 -8.35 -2.54
N VAL A 43 10.86 -7.23 -2.82
CA VAL A 43 11.32 -5.93 -2.36
C VAL A 43 11.22 -5.77 -0.84
N VAL A 44 10.24 -6.42 -0.21
CA VAL A 44 10.08 -6.28 1.24
C VAL A 44 11.19 -7.00 2.03
N GLU A 45 12.03 -7.76 1.37
CA GLU A 45 13.19 -8.36 2.02
C GLU A 45 14.26 -7.32 2.37
N THR A 46 14.29 -6.21 1.62
CA THR A 46 15.28 -5.15 1.84
C THR A 46 14.67 -3.79 2.10
N PHE A 47 13.36 -3.65 1.97
CA PHE A 47 12.66 -2.38 2.15
C PHE A 47 11.39 -2.65 2.94
N ILE A 48 11.35 -2.21 4.20
CA ILE A 48 10.18 -2.41 5.06
C ILE A 48 9.35 -1.13 5.02
N PRO A 49 8.22 -1.15 4.33
CA PRO A 49 7.41 0.07 4.21
C PRO A 49 6.63 0.36 5.49
N ASP A 50 6.35 1.64 5.72
CA ASP A 50 5.38 2.06 6.72
C ASP A 50 3.97 1.87 6.19
N LEU A 51 3.81 2.02 4.87
CA LEU A 51 2.54 1.91 4.18
C LEU A 51 2.74 1.22 2.84
N ALA A 52 1.87 0.30 2.49
CA ALA A 52 1.87 -0.31 1.16
C ALA A 52 0.49 -0.17 0.54
N LEU A 53 0.45 0.35 -0.68
CA LEU A 53 -0.76 0.43 -1.49
C LEU A 53 -0.70 -0.69 -2.51
N ILE A 54 -1.68 -1.58 -2.50
CA ILE A 54 -1.64 -2.80 -3.30
C ILE A 54 -2.90 -2.92 -4.14
N ASP A 55 -2.73 -2.95 -5.45
CA ASP A 55 -3.84 -3.22 -6.38
C ASP A 55 -4.34 -4.64 -6.16
N VAL A 56 -5.64 -4.79 -5.96
CA VAL A 56 -6.23 -6.11 -5.72
C VAL A 56 -6.43 -6.92 -7.00
N SER A 57 -6.29 -6.30 -8.16
CA SER A 57 -6.63 -6.92 -9.45
C SER A 57 -5.43 -7.12 -10.36
N MET A 58 -4.34 -7.68 -9.84
CA MET A 58 -3.16 -7.93 -10.65
C MET A 58 -3.21 -9.31 -11.32
N PRO A 59 -2.63 -9.43 -12.54
CA PRO A 59 -2.74 -10.69 -13.29
C PRO A 59 -1.90 -11.85 -12.75
N ASP A 60 -0.74 -11.56 -12.12
CA ASP A 60 0.13 -12.63 -11.64
C ASP A 60 -0.29 -13.18 -10.29
N MET A 61 -0.88 -12.32 -9.46
CA MET A 61 -1.24 -12.67 -8.09
C MET A 61 -2.26 -11.67 -7.61
N SER A 62 -3.40 -12.14 -7.12
CA SER A 62 -4.39 -11.20 -6.59
C SER A 62 -3.83 -10.48 -5.36
N GLY A 63 -4.28 -9.25 -5.16
CA GLY A 63 -3.88 -8.49 -3.97
C GLY A 63 -4.30 -9.16 -2.69
N MET A 64 -5.40 -9.91 -2.70
CA MET A 64 -5.85 -10.63 -1.52
C MET A 64 -4.87 -11.73 -1.14
N HIS A 65 -4.36 -12.46 -2.12
CA HIS A 65 -3.35 -13.48 -1.87
C HIS A 65 -2.04 -12.85 -1.39
N LEU A 66 -1.63 -11.79 -2.05
CA LEU A 66 -0.40 -11.07 -1.70
C LEU A 66 -0.44 -10.56 -0.27
N VAL A 67 -1.56 -9.94 0.14
CA VAL A 67 -1.65 -9.37 1.48
C VAL A 67 -1.56 -10.45 2.56
N ARG A 68 -2.09 -11.63 2.31
CA ARG A 68 -1.96 -12.73 3.26
C ARG A 68 -0.51 -13.13 3.45
N LEU A 69 0.24 -13.19 2.36
CA LEU A 69 1.66 -13.50 2.41
C LEU A 69 2.44 -12.42 3.16
N LEU A 70 2.13 -11.15 2.87
CA LEU A 70 2.79 -10.04 3.55
C LEU A 70 2.49 -10.04 5.05
N ARG A 71 1.25 -10.32 5.43
CA ARG A 71 0.88 -10.38 6.86
C ARG A 71 1.57 -11.51 7.61
N SER A 72 1.97 -12.57 6.92
CA SER A 72 2.68 -13.66 7.56
C SER A 72 4.15 -13.31 7.86
N ASN A 73 4.64 -12.20 7.34
CA ASN A 73 6.01 -11.75 7.58
C ASN A 73 6.05 -10.87 8.84
N PRO A 74 6.71 -11.30 9.91
CA PRO A 74 6.72 -10.51 11.16
C PRO A 74 7.39 -9.15 11.02
N ALA A 75 8.28 -8.98 10.04
CA ALA A 75 8.89 -7.67 9.79
C ALA A 75 7.86 -6.64 9.34
N LEU A 76 6.70 -7.08 8.83
CA LEU A 76 5.65 -6.20 8.33
C LEU A 76 4.51 -6.04 9.33
N ALA A 77 4.72 -6.41 10.58
CA ALA A 77 3.67 -6.37 11.60
C ALA A 77 3.07 -4.97 11.77
N ASN A 78 3.88 -3.94 11.64
CA ASN A 78 3.43 -2.56 11.81
C ASN A 78 3.19 -1.83 10.49
N THR A 79 3.33 -2.52 9.36
CA THR A 79 3.07 -1.92 8.05
C THR A 79 1.57 -1.82 7.83
N ARG A 80 1.10 -0.66 7.41
CA ARG A 80 -0.28 -0.50 7.01
C ARG A 80 -0.43 -0.98 5.57
N LEU A 81 -1.33 -1.92 5.36
CA LEU A 81 -1.60 -2.49 4.04
C LEU A 81 -2.94 -1.97 3.55
N ILE A 82 -2.92 -1.24 2.45
CA ILE A 82 -4.08 -0.54 1.91
C ILE A 82 -4.42 -1.14 0.55
N ALA A 83 -5.66 -1.54 0.36
CA ALA A 83 -6.12 -2.08 -0.92
C ALA A 83 -6.45 -0.95 -1.88
N LEU A 84 -5.93 -1.03 -3.10
CA LEU A 84 -6.35 -0.18 -4.21
C LEU A 84 -7.36 -0.97 -5.02
N THR A 85 -8.55 -0.44 -5.22
CA THR A 85 -9.61 -1.16 -5.89
C THR A 85 -10.39 -0.26 -6.84
N GLY A 86 -10.85 -0.82 -7.94
CA GLY A 86 -11.78 -0.14 -8.83
C GLY A 86 -13.22 -0.23 -8.35
N TYR A 87 -13.44 -1.00 -7.31
CA TYR A 87 -14.76 -1.24 -6.76
C TYR A 87 -14.84 -0.83 -5.31
N ALA A 88 -15.98 -0.27 -4.93
CA ALA A 88 -16.24 0.12 -3.55
C ALA A 88 -17.43 -0.61 -2.94
N GLY A 89 -17.79 -1.78 -3.46
CA GLY A 89 -18.89 -2.57 -2.93
C GLY A 89 -18.61 -3.13 -1.54
N ASP A 90 -19.65 -3.25 -0.73
CA ASP A 90 -19.49 -3.70 0.66
C ASP A 90 -18.88 -5.09 0.75
N ALA A 91 -19.25 -6.00 -0.15
CA ALA A 91 -18.70 -7.35 -0.15
C ALA A 91 -17.19 -7.33 -0.43
N ASP A 92 -16.75 -6.46 -1.33
CA ASP A 92 -15.35 -6.35 -1.68
C ASP A 92 -14.54 -5.74 -0.53
N LYS A 93 -15.11 -4.76 0.16
CA LYS A 93 -14.48 -4.17 1.34
C LYS A 93 -14.28 -5.21 2.43
N LYS A 94 -15.29 -6.04 2.64
CA LYS A 94 -15.20 -7.10 3.64
C LYS A 94 -14.15 -8.13 3.28
N LYS A 95 -14.07 -8.54 2.02
CA LYS A 95 -13.06 -9.48 1.56
C LYS A 95 -11.66 -8.92 1.78
N ALA A 96 -11.46 -7.65 1.50
CA ALA A 96 -10.17 -7.00 1.68
C ALA A 96 -9.78 -7.00 3.17
N ALA A 97 -10.70 -6.61 4.03
CA ALA A 97 -10.44 -6.59 5.46
C ALA A 97 -10.14 -7.99 5.98
N ASP A 98 -10.92 -8.99 5.56
CA ASP A 98 -10.73 -10.38 5.99
C ASP A 98 -9.39 -10.94 5.51
N ALA A 99 -8.89 -10.48 4.38
CA ALA A 99 -7.61 -10.94 3.84
C ALA A 99 -6.42 -10.35 4.59
N GLY A 100 -6.60 -9.21 5.26
CA GLY A 100 -5.55 -8.60 6.05
C GLY A 100 -5.25 -7.14 5.74
N PHE A 101 -6.02 -6.52 4.84
CA PHE A 101 -5.87 -5.09 4.57
C PHE A 101 -6.41 -4.26 5.73
N ASP A 102 -5.71 -3.17 6.05
CA ASP A 102 -6.13 -2.25 7.13
C ASP A 102 -7.18 -1.27 6.65
N ALA A 103 -7.16 -0.95 5.35
CA ALA A 103 -8.10 -0.01 4.75
C ALA A 103 -8.15 -0.25 3.26
N HIS A 104 -8.98 0.50 2.57
CA HIS A 104 -9.05 0.45 1.11
C HIS A 104 -9.24 1.85 0.55
N VAL A 105 -8.80 2.04 -0.70
CA VAL A 105 -8.96 3.28 -1.43
C VAL A 105 -9.46 2.92 -2.82
N THR A 106 -10.50 3.61 -3.28
CA THR A 106 -11.05 3.39 -4.61
C THR A 106 -10.32 4.26 -5.63
N LYS A 107 -9.94 3.68 -6.75
CA LYS A 107 -9.31 4.41 -7.86
C LYS A 107 -10.31 5.30 -8.57
N PRO A 108 -9.91 6.47 -9.02
CA PRO A 108 -8.61 7.11 -8.83
C PRO A 108 -8.45 7.60 -7.40
N VAL A 109 -7.23 7.55 -6.89
CA VAL A 109 -6.96 7.82 -5.47
C VAL A 109 -7.12 9.31 -5.17
N PRO A 110 -8.02 9.67 -4.24
CA PRO A 110 -8.10 11.07 -3.81
C PRO A 110 -6.85 11.42 -2.98
N MET A 111 -6.19 12.51 -3.37
CA MET A 111 -4.90 12.86 -2.75
C MET A 111 -5.05 13.20 -1.27
N ASP A 112 -6.15 13.83 -0.88
CA ASP A 112 -6.37 14.16 0.53
C ASP A 112 -6.57 12.90 1.37
N GLN A 113 -7.26 11.89 0.83
CA GLN A 113 -7.42 10.60 1.53
C GLN A 113 -6.07 9.90 1.66
N LEU A 114 -5.28 9.91 0.59
CA LEU A 114 -3.96 9.30 0.60
C LEU A 114 -3.06 9.99 1.63
N ALA A 115 -3.08 11.31 1.67
CA ALA A 115 -2.28 12.08 2.62
C ALA A 115 -2.62 11.69 4.06
N SER A 116 -3.91 11.51 4.36
CA SER A 116 -4.34 11.09 5.69
C SER A 116 -3.83 9.70 6.03
N LEU A 117 -3.88 8.77 5.08
CA LEU A 117 -3.40 7.41 5.31
C LEU A 117 -1.89 7.39 5.54
N VAL A 118 -1.15 8.18 4.77
CA VAL A 118 0.30 8.26 4.90
C VAL A 118 0.67 8.86 6.25
N ALA A 119 -0.03 9.91 6.67
CA ALA A 119 0.25 10.55 7.96
C ALA A 119 0.03 9.60 9.12
N GLY A 120 -0.94 8.68 9.00
CA GLY A 120 -1.21 7.70 10.04
C GLY A 120 -0.34 6.46 9.98
N ALA A 121 0.45 6.30 8.92
CA ALA A 121 1.25 5.09 8.75
C ALA A 121 2.47 5.12 9.68
N GLY A 122 3.01 3.94 9.95
CA GLY A 122 4.09 3.81 10.89
C GLY A 122 3.64 4.05 12.30
N GLY A 123 2.42 4.12 12.51
CA GLY A 123 1.48 4.56 13.53
C GLY A 123 1.85 4.50 14.98
N ASP A 124 2.89 3.93 15.31
CA ASP A 124 3.32 3.83 16.70
C ASP A 124 4.29 4.94 17.08
N HIS A 125 4.26 6.02 16.35
CA HIS A 125 5.18 7.13 16.62
C HIS A 125 4.85 7.76 17.95
N PRO A 126 5.80 7.76 18.86
CA PRO A 126 5.53 8.23 20.21
C PRO A 126 5.41 9.73 20.32
N GLU A 127 5.77 10.42 19.30
CA GLU A 127 5.65 11.88 19.33
C GLU A 127 4.23 12.30 19.48
N THR A 128 3.44 11.40 19.20
CA THR A 128 2.06 11.68 19.36
C THR A 128 1.78 12.01 20.79
#